data_1db07db9cf0407b7cfbd41f03a584b55
#
_entry.id   1db07db9cf0407b7cfbd41f03a584b55
#
_cell.length_a   1.000
_cell.length_b   1.000
_cell.length_c   1.000
_cell.angle_alpha   90.00
_cell.angle_beta   90.00
_cell.angle_gamma   90.00
#
_symmetry.space_group_name_H-M   'P 1'
#
loop_
_entity.id
_entity.type
_entity.pdbx_description
1 polymer ?
#
loop_
_entity_poly.entity_id
_entity_poly.type
_entity_poly.pdbx_seq_one_letter_code
_entity_poly.pdbx_strand_id
1 'polypeptide(L)'
;MQKLPYTAELTDGGSVEGSPVTLLSPTATVSLALVQDWLRSLRSVCTVDVLDRCLEQAGIVRAFLDRPGARLTHDQLVALYQRAAAVTGDEMMGLWSRPIRTGSLKYIVRAVMDAPTIRVALYRFTQVWNLLLDDYRVDLVTEGSVLRLELVPRSADTTVNRFGHMLMLKLTHGIVSWLVGREVPVHSVGFAFDCPPFAADYPVLFPAPVRFGVMSSRIAFDGELGRIRPDRKAADVRQFLVRAPRDWIFTSYHEHAIRLQVRGLLNADLERTLDEVSGRLHMSSRTLIRRLKAEGLSFQGIKDELRRDLAIQDLVRGDVPLAEISFALGFSSPAVFHRAFRHWTGMTPGRYRAAQRGLLSGVAASGPMAPDSVDPVSGRDATAPPGAEGLTDAAPR
;
A
#
# COMPACT_ATOMS: atom_id res chain seq x y z
N MET A 1 18.28 -4.75 -25.19
CA MET A 1 17.60 -4.15 -24.01
C MET A 1 16.69 -5.21 -23.41
N GLN A 2 17.13 -5.88 -22.36
CA GLN A 2 16.32 -6.89 -21.67
C GLN A 2 15.29 -6.16 -20.81
N LYS A 3 14.01 -6.36 -21.12
CA LYS A 3 12.90 -5.89 -20.29
C LYS A 3 13.03 -6.48 -18.89
N LEU A 4 12.97 -5.63 -17.89
CA LEU A 4 13.05 -6.01 -16.49
C LEU A 4 11.79 -6.80 -16.08
N PRO A 5 11.87 -7.76 -15.16
CA PRO A 5 10.75 -8.60 -14.72
C PRO A 5 9.62 -7.84 -14.00
N TYR A 6 9.76 -6.53 -13.80
CA TYR A 6 8.72 -5.66 -13.25
C TYR A 6 7.61 -5.32 -14.26
N THR A 7 7.91 -5.45 -15.55
CA THR A 7 6.94 -5.36 -16.64
C THR A 7 6.73 -6.74 -17.24
N ALA A 8 6.17 -7.68 -16.46
CA ALA A 8 5.71 -8.94 -17.00
C ALA A 8 4.60 -8.64 -18.02
N GLU A 9 4.86 -8.96 -19.26
CA GLU A 9 3.91 -8.89 -20.35
C GLU A 9 2.66 -9.69 -19.96
N LEU A 10 1.52 -8.99 -19.87
CA LEU A 10 0.21 -9.60 -19.93
C LEU A 10 -0.04 -9.87 -21.42
N THR A 11 0.51 -10.96 -21.93
CA THR A 11 0.09 -11.53 -23.22
C THR A 11 -0.97 -12.60 -22.94
N ASP A 12 -2.03 -12.41 -23.63
CA ASP A 12 -3.24 -13.19 -23.77
C ASP A 12 -2.98 -14.64 -24.22
N GLY A 13 -3.79 -15.58 -23.69
CA GLY A 13 -4.16 -16.81 -24.40
C GLY A 13 -3.18 -17.98 -24.35
N GLY A 14 -3.34 -18.84 -23.33
CA GLY A 14 -2.78 -20.19 -23.34
C GLY A 14 -3.32 -20.99 -22.15
N SER A 15 -4.35 -21.80 -22.40
CA SER A 15 -4.86 -22.83 -21.48
C SER A 15 -3.77 -23.84 -21.16
N VAL A 16 -3.27 -23.83 -19.93
CA VAL A 16 -2.45 -24.91 -19.35
C VAL A 16 -3.14 -25.38 -18.08
N GLU A 17 -3.63 -26.61 -18.13
CA GLU A 17 -4.11 -27.35 -16.97
C GLU A 17 -3.03 -27.46 -15.89
N GLY A 18 -3.42 -27.26 -14.62
CA GLY A 18 -2.64 -27.66 -13.45
C GLY A 18 -1.66 -26.65 -12.91
N SER A 19 -2.05 -25.38 -12.70
CA SER A 19 -1.28 -24.47 -11.83
C SER A 19 -1.64 -24.70 -10.36
N PRO A 20 -0.64 -24.78 -9.46
CA PRO A 20 -0.91 -24.88 -8.05
C PRO A 20 -1.71 -23.68 -7.57
N VAL A 21 -2.78 -23.92 -6.81
CA VAL A 21 -3.60 -22.91 -6.17
C VAL A 21 -2.68 -21.89 -5.49
N THR A 22 -2.61 -20.70 -6.04
CA THR A 22 -1.92 -19.57 -5.42
C THR A 22 -2.63 -19.31 -4.09
N LEU A 23 -2.00 -19.68 -2.99
CA LEU A 23 -2.47 -19.43 -1.64
C LEU A 23 -2.65 -17.90 -1.52
N LEU A 24 -3.89 -17.46 -1.55
CA LEU A 24 -4.26 -16.05 -1.37
C LEU A 24 -3.70 -15.58 -0.03
N SER A 25 -2.85 -14.58 -0.11
CA SER A 25 -2.23 -13.98 1.07
C SER A 25 -3.27 -13.40 2.03
N PRO A 26 -3.05 -13.50 3.34
CA PRO A 26 -3.97 -12.97 4.32
C PRO A 26 -4.13 -11.45 4.16
N THR A 27 -5.34 -10.99 4.08
CA THR A 27 -5.68 -9.59 3.87
C THR A 27 -5.66 -8.81 5.18
N ALA A 28 -4.50 -8.37 5.64
CA ALA A 28 -4.44 -7.24 6.56
C ALA A 28 -4.85 -5.96 5.81
N THR A 29 -5.33 -4.97 6.51
CA THR A 29 -5.81 -3.72 5.91
C THR A 29 -5.11 -2.52 6.52
N VAL A 30 -4.92 -1.48 5.72
CA VAL A 30 -4.48 -0.16 6.18
C VAL A 30 -5.59 0.85 5.99
N SER A 31 -5.61 1.92 6.79
CA SER A 31 -6.60 2.98 6.58
C SER A 31 -6.35 3.68 5.25
N LEU A 32 -7.44 4.08 4.61
CA LEU A 32 -7.34 4.89 3.41
C LEU A 32 -6.68 6.25 3.70
N ALA A 33 -6.86 6.80 4.90
CA ALA A 33 -6.26 8.06 5.31
C ALA A 33 -4.73 8.03 5.25
N LEU A 34 -4.10 6.89 5.58
CA LEU A 34 -2.67 6.69 5.38
C LEU A 34 -2.29 6.78 3.89
N VAL A 35 -3.10 6.21 3.01
CA VAL A 35 -2.84 6.15 1.57
C VAL A 35 -3.14 7.48 0.88
N GLN A 36 -4.03 8.31 1.43
CA GLN A 36 -4.37 9.63 0.87
C GLN A 36 -3.17 10.58 0.72
N ASP A 37 -2.19 10.50 1.64
CA ASP A 37 -0.97 11.29 1.52
C ASP A 37 -0.16 10.88 0.28
N TRP A 38 -0.10 9.59 -0.01
CA TRP A 38 0.52 9.09 -1.22
C TRP A 38 -0.27 9.46 -2.48
N LEU A 39 -1.60 9.33 -2.46
CA LEU A 39 -2.45 9.72 -3.61
C LEU A 39 -2.31 11.20 -3.96
N ARG A 40 -2.06 12.08 -2.98
CA ARG A 40 -1.74 13.49 -3.26
C ARG A 40 -0.44 13.63 -4.04
N SER A 41 0.60 12.90 -3.67
CA SER A 41 1.88 12.89 -4.39
C SER A 41 1.72 12.31 -5.81
N LEU A 42 0.94 11.24 -5.97
CA LEU A 42 0.64 10.68 -7.29
C LEU A 42 -0.06 11.68 -8.22
N ARG A 43 -0.97 12.52 -7.71
CA ARG A 43 -1.64 13.56 -8.50
C ARG A 43 -0.70 14.63 -9.04
N SER A 44 0.48 14.79 -8.47
CA SER A 44 1.49 15.75 -8.98
C SER A 44 2.32 15.18 -10.13
N VAL A 45 2.35 13.85 -10.32
CA VAL A 45 3.21 13.18 -11.30
C VAL A 45 2.43 12.40 -12.38
N CYS A 46 1.11 12.31 -12.26
CA CYS A 46 0.25 11.70 -13.28
C CYS A 46 -1.10 12.41 -13.40
N THR A 47 -1.74 12.28 -14.55
CA THR A 47 -3.08 12.86 -14.78
C THR A 47 -4.14 12.10 -13.96
N VAL A 48 -5.29 12.77 -13.76
CA VAL A 48 -6.43 12.17 -13.01
C VAL A 48 -6.89 10.86 -13.66
N ASP A 49 -6.99 10.81 -14.99
CA ASP A 49 -7.41 9.61 -15.73
C ASP A 49 -6.43 8.44 -15.57
N VAL A 50 -5.14 8.74 -15.49
CA VAL A 50 -4.10 7.73 -15.25
C VAL A 50 -4.21 7.18 -13.83
N LEU A 51 -4.39 8.06 -12.84
CA LEU A 51 -4.58 7.67 -11.46
C LEU A 51 -5.86 6.83 -11.29
N ASP A 52 -6.97 7.24 -11.91
CA ASP A 52 -8.23 6.51 -11.84
C ASP A 52 -8.10 5.10 -12.42
N ARG A 53 -7.42 4.93 -13.55
CA ARG A 53 -7.11 3.61 -14.11
C ARG A 53 -6.24 2.76 -13.18
N CYS A 54 -5.25 3.36 -12.51
CA CYS A 54 -4.43 2.64 -11.52
C CYS A 54 -5.26 2.15 -10.33
N LEU A 55 -6.17 3.00 -9.82
CA LEU A 55 -7.08 2.65 -8.73
C LEU A 55 -8.04 1.53 -9.14
N GLU A 56 -8.68 1.66 -10.30
CA GLU A 56 -9.61 0.67 -10.83
C GLU A 56 -8.92 -0.70 -11.02
N GLN A 57 -7.75 -0.72 -11.64
CA GLN A 57 -6.96 -1.95 -11.82
C GLN A 57 -6.45 -2.56 -10.51
N ALA A 58 -6.35 -1.76 -9.44
CA ALA A 58 -6.05 -2.22 -8.10
C ALA A 58 -7.32 -2.66 -7.33
N GLY A 59 -8.50 -2.60 -7.94
CA GLY A 59 -9.77 -2.90 -7.29
C GLY A 59 -10.15 -1.87 -6.23
N ILE A 60 -9.71 -0.62 -6.39
CA ILE A 60 -10.01 0.49 -5.47
C ILE A 60 -11.01 1.41 -6.15
N VAL A 61 -12.21 1.45 -5.62
CA VAL A 61 -13.28 2.31 -6.15
C VAL A 61 -13.05 3.75 -5.67
N ARG A 62 -13.01 4.71 -6.59
CA ARG A 62 -12.73 6.13 -6.31
C ARG A 62 -13.58 6.73 -5.20
N ALA A 63 -14.87 6.40 -5.16
CA ALA A 63 -15.77 6.92 -4.12
C ALA A 63 -15.50 6.35 -2.71
N PHE A 64 -14.58 5.39 -2.56
CA PHE A 64 -14.04 5.05 -1.22
C PHE A 64 -13.03 6.05 -0.72
N LEU A 65 -12.37 6.78 -1.63
CA LEU A 65 -11.29 7.69 -1.29
C LEU A 65 -11.74 8.82 -0.34
N ASP A 66 -13.03 9.17 -0.40
CA ASP A 66 -13.60 10.27 0.39
C ASP A 66 -14.36 9.78 1.64
N ARG A 67 -14.33 8.47 1.95
CA ARG A 67 -15.07 7.93 3.09
C ARG A 67 -14.23 7.87 4.35
N PRO A 68 -14.68 8.48 5.45
CA PRO A 68 -14.08 8.32 6.76
C PRO A 68 -14.06 6.84 7.16
N GLY A 69 -12.91 6.35 7.62
CA GLY A 69 -12.76 4.97 8.09
C GLY A 69 -12.67 3.90 7.00
N ALA A 70 -12.62 4.26 5.71
CA ALA A 70 -12.35 3.30 4.64
C ALA A 70 -10.95 2.68 4.80
N ARG A 71 -10.85 1.39 4.45
CA ARG A 71 -9.60 0.62 4.57
C ARG A 71 -9.30 -0.11 3.26
N LEU A 72 -8.03 -0.20 2.92
CA LEU A 72 -7.51 -0.95 1.78
C LEU A 72 -6.87 -2.25 2.25
N THR A 73 -7.02 -3.30 1.45
CA THR A 73 -6.28 -4.54 1.68
C THR A 73 -4.82 -4.37 1.28
N HIS A 74 -3.95 -5.21 1.82
CA HIS A 74 -2.55 -5.23 1.40
C HIS A 74 -2.41 -5.53 -0.09
N ASP A 75 -3.27 -6.39 -0.66
CA ASP A 75 -3.26 -6.71 -2.09
C ASP A 75 -3.61 -5.50 -2.95
N GLN A 76 -4.63 -4.73 -2.55
CA GLN A 76 -4.98 -3.47 -3.23
C GLN A 76 -3.84 -2.46 -3.17
N LEU A 77 -3.19 -2.32 -2.00
CA LEU A 77 -2.05 -1.41 -1.84
C LEU A 77 -0.86 -1.83 -2.72
N VAL A 78 -0.52 -3.13 -2.73
CA VAL A 78 0.54 -3.69 -3.58
C VAL A 78 0.23 -3.49 -5.06
N ALA A 79 -0.99 -3.81 -5.50
CA ALA A 79 -1.42 -3.62 -6.87
C ALA A 79 -1.35 -2.15 -7.29
N LEU A 80 -1.84 -1.24 -6.45
CA LEU A 80 -1.76 0.20 -6.71
C LEU A 80 -0.31 0.67 -6.83
N TYR A 81 0.57 0.24 -5.91
CA TYR A 81 1.99 0.55 -5.96
C TYR A 81 2.63 0.11 -7.27
N GLN A 82 2.44 -1.15 -7.65
CA GLN A 82 3.04 -1.72 -8.88
C GLN A 82 2.55 -0.99 -10.14
N ARG A 83 1.26 -0.66 -10.21
CA ARG A 83 0.68 0.08 -11.33
C ARG A 83 1.20 1.53 -11.39
N ALA A 84 1.19 2.23 -10.27
CA ALA A 84 1.67 3.60 -10.19
C ALA A 84 3.15 3.69 -10.56
N ALA A 85 4.02 2.82 -10.04
CA ALA A 85 5.43 2.78 -10.38
C ALA A 85 5.68 2.48 -11.87
N ALA A 86 4.89 1.56 -12.46
CA ALA A 86 5.01 1.22 -13.88
C ALA A 86 4.59 2.38 -14.80
N VAL A 87 3.52 3.09 -14.45
CA VAL A 87 2.98 4.18 -15.28
C VAL A 87 3.82 5.46 -15.16
N THR A 88 4.28 5.79 -13.95
CA THR A 88 5.09 6.99 -13.71
C THR A 88 6.56 6.80 -14.09
N GLY A 89 7.04 5.57 -14.20
CA GLY A 89 8.46 5.28 -14.35
C GLY A 89 9.29 5.65 -13.11
N ASP A 90 8.62 5.96 -11.99
CA ASP A 90 9.19 6.38 -10.72
C ASP A 90 8.86 5.34 -9.63
N GLU A 91 9.86 4.65 -9.11
CA GLU A 91 9.68 3.64 -8.05
C GLU A 91 9.21 4.24 -6.71
N MET A 92 9.31 5.56 -6.55
CA MET A 92 8.81 6.30 -5.39
C MET A 92 7.61 7.20 -5.72
N MET A 93 7.10 7.16 -6.95
CA MET A 93 5.77 7.63 -7.36
C MET A 93 5.45 9.07 -6.90
N GLY A 94 6.39 10.00 -7.10
CA GLY A 94 6.25 11.41 -6.75
C GLY A 94 6.41 11.71 -5.25
N LEU A 95 6.91 10.78 -4.46
CA LEU A 95 7.14 10.99 -3.02
C LEU A 95 8.36 11.88 -2.73
N TRP A 96 9.27 12.03 -3.70
CA TRP A 96 10.48 12.84 -3.61
C TRP A 96 10.51 13.86 -4.75
N SER A 97 11.26 14.94 -4.61
CA SER A 97 11.37 15.98 -5.63
C SER A 97 11.98 15.46 -6.93
N ARG A 98 12.84 14.45 -6.84
CA ARG A 98 13.44 13.78 -7.97
C ARG A 98 12.87 12.38 -8.16
N PRO A 99 12.41 12.02 -9.38
CA PRO A 99 11.90 10.68 -9.65
C PRO A 99 12.99 9.62 -9.47
N ILE A 100 12.65 8.53 -8.80
CA ILE A 100 13.51 7.36 -8.63
C ILE A 100 13.23 6.39 -9.78
N ARG A 101 14.08 6.38 -10.78
CA ARG A 101 13.89 5.64 -12.03
C ARG A 101 13.69 4.15 -11.80
N THR A 102 12.80 3.56 -12.57
CA THR A 102 12.53 2.11 -12.58
C THR A 102 13.82 1.30 -12.72
N GLY A 103 14.02 0.33 -11.84
CA GLY A 103 15.21 -0.49 -11.73
C GLY A 103 16.16 -0.07 -10.62
N SER A 104 15.97 1.09 -9.98
CA SER A 104 16.82 1.56 -8.88
C SER A 104 16.84 0.59 -7.72
N LEU A 105 15.68 0.04 -7.31
CA LEU A 105 15.60 -0.95 -6.23
C LEU A 105 16.47 -2.18 -6.51
N LYS A 106 16.54 -2.64 -7.76
CA LYS A 106 17.41 -3.76 -8.16
C LYS A 106 18.88 -3.48 -7.88
N TYR A 107 19.34 -2.26 -8.17
CA TYR A 107 20.74 -1.88 -7.92
C TYR A 107 21.00 -1.64 -6.44
N ILE A 108 20.04 -1.07 -5.71
CA ILE A 108 20.13 -0.93 -4.24
C ILE A 108 20.30 -2.31 -3.60
N VAL A 109 19.42 -3.28 -3.94
CA VAL A 109 19.47 -4.63 -3.38
C VAL A 109 20.81 -5.32 -3.72
N ARG A 110 21.29 -5.17 -4.94
CA ARG A 110 22.61 -5.73 -5.34
C ARG A 110 23.78 -5.09 -4.59
N ALA A 111 23.73 -3.79 -4.34
CA ALA A 111 24.78 -3.09 -3.62
C ALA A 111 24.91 -3.53 -2.15
N VAL A 112 23.80 -4.01 -1.54
CA VAL A 112 23.78 -4.36 -0.12
C VAL A 112 23.93 -5.85 0.17
N MET A 113 23.57 -6.74 -0.80
CA MET A 113 23.47 -8.17 -0.54
C MET A 113 24.79 -8.90 -0.27
N ASP A 114 25.89 -8.42 -0.84
CA ASP A 114 27.23 -8.99 -0.68
C ASP A 114 28.06 -8.29 0.39
N ALA A 115 27.44 -7.45 1.20
CA ALA A 115 28.09 -6.76 2.29
C ALA A 115 28.58 -7.76 3.36
N PRO A 116 29.75 -7.55 3.96
CA PRO A 116 30.27 -8.46 5.00
C PRO A 116 29.43 -8.45 6.28
N THR A 117 28.72 -7.36 6.56
CA THR A 117 27.83 -7.22 7.73
C THR A 117 26.63 -6.32 7.40
N ILE A 118 25.57 -6.41 8.21
CA ILE A 118 24.37 -5.54 8.06
C ILE A 118 24.75 -4.05 8.22
N ARG A 119 25.71 -3.71 9.07
CA ARG A 119 26.18 -2.31 9.17
C ARG A 119 26.74 -1.82 7.84
N VAL A 120 27.57 -2.61 7.19
CA VAL A 120 28.14 -2.26 5.86
C VAL A 120 27.04 -2.24 4.80
N ALA A 121 26.07 -3.15 4.88
CA ALA A 121 24.92 -3.14 3.98
C ALA A 121 24.09 -1.85 4.13
N LEU A 122 23.78 -1.46 5.35
CA LEU A 122 23.07 -0.19 5.64
C LEU A 122 23.88 1.04 5.22
N TYR A 123 25.21 1.04 5.44
CA TYR A 123 26.06 2.11 4.95
C TYR A 123 25.99 2.23 3.42
N ARG A 124 26.12 1.14 2.69
CA ARG A 124 25.97 1.14 1.22
C ARG A 124 24.58 1.59 0.80
N PHE A 125 23.54 1.17 1.51
CA PHE A 125 22.16 1.60 1.30
C PHE A 125 22.05 3.13 1.41
N THR A 126 22.60 3.75 2.46
CA THR A 126 22.59 5.21 2.61
C THR A 126 23.35 5.90 1.50
N GLN A 127 24.50 5.37 1.08
CA GLN A 127 25.28 5.96 -0.02
C GLN A 127 24.49 5.97 -1.33
N VAL A 128 23.82 4.86 -1.69
CA VAL A 128 23.01 4.81 -2.90
C VAL A 128 21.85 5.79 -2.83
N TRP A 129 21.14 5.85 -1.70
CA TRP A 129 20.05 6.80 -1.53
C TRP A 129 20.52 8.26 -1.55
N ASN A 130 21.70 8.56 -1.03
CA ASN A 130 22.28 9.90 -1.08
C ASN A 130 22.66 10.36 -2.49
N LEU A 131 22.82 9.43 -3.45
CA LEU A 131 22.96 9.72 -4.88
C LEU A 131 21.61 9.94 -5.57
N LEU A 132 20.52 9.38 -5.02
CA LEU A 132 19.20 9.39 -5.63
C LEU A 132 18.31 10.53 -5.11
N LEU A 133 18.50 10.96 -3.85
CA LEU A 133 17.66 11.96 -3.19
C LEU A 133 18.31 13.34 -3.22
N ASP A 134 17.55 14.33 -3.64
CA ASP A 134 17.94 15.75 -3.58
C ASP A 134 17.36 16.46 -2.32
N ASP A 135 16.24 15.95 -1.78
CA ASP A 135 15.53 16.53 -0.63
C ASP A 135 16.17 16.21 0.72
N TYR A 136 16.64 14.97 0.86
CA TYR A 136 17.11 14.42 2.12
C TYR A 136 18.49 13.77 1.98
N ARG A 137 19.27 13.86 3.04
CA ARG A 137 20.42 13.00 3.29
C ARG A 137 19.99 11.84 4.17
N VAL A 138 20.40 10.64 3.81
CA VAL A 138 20.16 9.43 4.60
C VAL A 138 21.44 9.12 5.39
N ASP A 139 21.37 9.22 6.70
CA ASP A 139 22.52 9.00 7.59
C ASP A 139 22.38 7.69 8.35
N LEU A 140 23.50 7.01 8.54
CA LEU A 140 23.62 5.85 9.41
C LEU A 140 24.42 6.26 10.66
N VAL A 141 23.76 6.27 11.81
CA VAL A 141 24.31 6.68 13.09
C VAL A 141 24.43 5.47 14.00
N THR A 142 25.56 5.34 14.69
CA THR A 142 25.73 4.36 15.77
C THR A 142 25.93 5.11 17.07
N GLU A 143 25.05 4.89 18.03
CA GLU A 143 25.08 5.55 19.33
C GLU A 143 24.90 4.50 20.42
N GLY A 144 25.99 4.22 21.17
CA GLY A 144 26.00 3.14 22.15
C GLY A 144 25.67 1.79 21.51
N SER A 145 24.61 1.14 22.01
CA SER A 145 24.10 -0.14 21.52
C SER A 145 23.02 0.00 20.44
N VAL A 146 22.82 1.18 19.85
CA VAL A 146 21.75 1.44 18.87
C VAL A 146 22.36 1.77 17.52
N LEU A 147 21.86 1.11 16.49
CA LEU A 147 22.14 1.40 15.08
C LEU A 147 20.90 2.08 14.48
N ARG A 148 21.04 3.31 13.99
CA ARG A 148 19.95 4.16 13.58
C ARG A 148 20.15 4.70 12.17
N LEU A 149 19.11 4.62 11.33
CA LEU A 149 19.05 5.29 10.03
C LEU A 149 18.12 6.50 10.16
N GLU A 150 18.57 7.64 9.66
CA GLU A 150 17.86 8.93 9.75
C GLU A 150 17.71 9.60 8.38
N LEU A 151 16.56 10.26 8.18
CA LEU A 151 16.33 11.18 7.08
C LEU A 151 16.57 12.61 7.53
N VAL A 152 17.66 13.21 7.10
CA VAL A 152 18.05 14.57 7.44
C VAL A 152 17.74 15.49 6.27
N PRO A 153 16.89 16.53 6.41
CA PRO A 153 16.57 17.43 5.32
C PRO A 153 17.84 18.15 4.84
N ARG A 154 18.00 18.35 3.55
CA ARG A 154 19.13 19.09 2.95
C ARG A 154 18.93 20.61 3.00
N SER A 155 17.67 21.06 3.10
CA SER A 155 17.29 22.48 3.22
C SER A 155 16.24 22.65 4.30
N ALA A 156 16.22 23.83 4.93
CA ALA A 156 15.18 24.19 5.91
C ALA A 156 13.76 24.23 5.29
N ASP A 157 13.67 24.49 3.98
CA ASP A 157 12.41 24.57 3.26
C ASP A 157 11.92 23.19 2.75
N THR A 158 12.65 22.11 3.06
CA THR A 158 12.27 20.77 2.64
C THR A 158 10.95 20.36 3.30
N THR A 159 9.92 20.12 2.49
CA THR A 159 8.62 19.68 2.96
C THR A 159 8.63 18.19 3.30
N VAL A 160 8.03 17.83 4.45
CA VAL A 160 7.94 16.44 4.87
C VAL A 160 6.78 15.73 4.16
N ASN A 161 7.09 14.79 3.28
CA ASN A 161 6.11 13.86 2.74
C ASN A 161 5.93 12.69 3.71
N ARG A 162 4.82 12.66 4.45
CA ARG A 162 4.58 11.64 5.50
C ARG A 162 4.63 10.23 4.97
N PHE A 163 3.99 9.98 3.83
CA PHE A 163 4.00 8.65 3.22
C PHE A 163 5.39 8.27 2.70
N GLY A 164 6.13 9.21 2.12
CA GLY A 164 7.51 9.00 1.65
C GLY A 164 8.46 8.64 2.79
N HIS A 165 8.37 9.35 3.92
CA HIS A 165 9.15 9.02 5.11
C HIS A 165 8.81 7.63 5.65
N MET A 166 7.52 7.32 5.80
CA MET A 166 7.06 6.00 6.23
C MET A 166 7.57 4.90 5.28
N LEU A 167 7.46 5.12 3.98
CA LEU A 167 7.86 4.16 2.96
C LEU A 167 9.38 3.90 2.98
N MET A 168 10.21 4.94 3.15
CA MET A 168 11.66 4.81 3.25
C MET A 168 12.09 4.01 4.48
N LEU A 169 11.51 4.31 5.65
CA LEU A 169 11.83 3.57 6.86
C LEU A 169 11.34 2.11 6.76
N LYS A 170 10.21 1.89 6.10
CA LYS A 170 9.70 0.54 5.86
C LYS A 170 10.54 -0.23 4.86
N LEU A 171 11.00 0.40 3.79
CA LEU A 171 11.95 -0.19 2.85
C LEU A 171 13.26 -0.57 3.56
N THR A 172 13.78 0.29 4.42
CA THR A 172 14.96 -0.01 5.25
C THR A 172 14.75 -1.25 6.10
N HIS A 173 13.63 -1.31 6.84
CA HIS A 173 13.27 -2.48 7.65
C HIS A 173 13.13 -3.74 6.81
N GLY A 174 12.46 -3.63 5.66
CA GLY A 174 12.23 -4.74 4.75
C GLY A 174 13.53 -5.31 4.15
N ILE A 175 14.43 -4.45 3.70
CA ILE A 175 15.72 -4.88 3.15
C ILE A 175 16.58 -5.54 4.22
N VAL A 176 16.66 -4.97 5.43
CA VAL A 176 17.43 -5.58 6.53
C VAL A 176 16.84 -6.93 6.92
N SER A 177 15.52 -7.03 7.06
CA SER A 177 14.84 -8.28 7.36
C SER A 177 15.06 -9.34 6.28
N TRP A 178 15.02 -8.92 5.02
CA TRP A 178 15.34 -9.80 3.89
C TRP A 178 16.79 -10.28 3.93
N LEU A 179 17.76 -9.39 4.18
CA LEU A 179 19.17 -9.74 4.26
C LEU A 179 19.47 -10.73 5.39
N VAL A 180 18.79 -10.62 6.53
CA VAL A 180 18.94 -11.49 7.70
C VAL A 180 18.16 -12.81 7.54
N GLY A 181 17.17 -12.85 6.63
CA GLY A 181 16.35 -14.04 6.39
C GLY A 181 15.14 -14.19 7.33
N ARG A 182 14.92 -13.23 8.21
CA ARG A 182 13.79 -13.16 9.15
C ARG A 182 13.42 -11.71 9.43
N GLU A 183 12.22 -11.49 9.97
CA GLU A 183 11.88 -10.13 10.46
C GLU A 183 12.84 -9.72 11.57
N VAL A 184 13.38 -8.52 11.42
CA VAL A 184 14.30 -7.95 12.40
C VAL A 184 13.50 -7.09 13.38
N PRO A 185 13.65 -7.31 14.71
CA PRO A 185 13.03 -6.45 15.70
C PRO A 185 13.48 -4.99 15.53
N VAL A 186 12.52 -4.09 15.50
CA VAL A 186 12.75 -2.65 15.48
C VAL A 186 12.76 -2.13 16.91
N HIS A 187 13.80 -1.41 17.28
CA HIS A 187 13.92 -0.83 18.61
C HIS A 187 12.95 0.35 18.80
N SER A 188 12.89 1.26 17.84
CA SER A 188 11.97 2.40 17.83
C SER A 188 11.88 3.02 16.44
N VAL A 189 10.77 3.73 16.18
CA VAL A 189 10.57 4.55 15.00
C VAL A 189 10.18 5.97 15.41
N GLY A 190 10.76 6.96 14.77
CA GLY A 190 10.41 8.37 14.93
C GLY A 190 10.06 9.01 13.60
N PHE A 191 9.07 9.90 13.60
CA PHE A 191 8.67 10.66 12.42
C PHE A 191 8.75 12.16 12.68
N ALA A 192 9.32 12.91 11.73
CA ALA A 192 9.50 14.36 11.78
C ALA A 192 8.23 15.16 11.45
N PHE A 193 7.07 14.53 11.53
CA PHE A 193 5.77 15.17 11.32
C PHE A 193 4.84 14.90 12.51
N ASP A 194 3.84 15.76 12.66
CA ASP A 194 2.87 15.66 13.74
C ASP A 194 2.05 14.38 13.68
N CYS A 195 1.56 13.94 14.85
CA CYS A 195 0.76 12.73 14.99
C CYS A 195 -0.50 12.82 14.09
N PRO A 196 -0.59 11.98 13.03
CA PRO A 196 -1.74 12.03 12.13
C PRO A 196 -2.96 11.34 12.75
N PRO A 197 -4.19 11.68 12.30
CA PRO A 197 -5.42 11.04 12.80
C PRO A 197 -5.46 9.51 12.63
N PHE A 198 -4.67 8.97 11.68
CA PHE A 198 -4.53 7.55 11.41
C PHE A 198 -3.28 6.91 12.07
N ALA A 199 -2.76 7.52 13.13
CA ALA A 199 -1.56 7.03 13.82
C ALA A 199 -1.66 5.57 14.28
N ALA A 200 -2.88 5.05 14.50
CA ALA A 200 -3.13 3.65 14.86
C ALA A 200 -2.70 2.63 13.79
N ASP A 201 -2.46 3.05 12.54
CA ASP A 201 -1.97 2.15 11.49
C ASP A 201 -0.44 1.91 11.58
N TYR A 202 0.31 2.81 12.19
CA TYR A 202 1.77 2.71 12.23
C TYR A 202 2.29 1.51 13.04
N PRO A 203 1.70 1.10 14.18
CA PRO A 203 2.09 -0.14 14.87
C PRO A 203 1.85 -1.42 14.03
N VAL A 204 0.93 -1.38 13.06
CA VAL A 204 0.73 -2.50 12.12
C VAL A 204 1.88 -2.60 11.12
N LEU A 205 2.43 -1.46 10.72
CA LEU A 205 3.57 -1.39 9.79
C LEU A 205 4.90 -1.58 10.50
N PHE A 206 5.02 -1.04 11.72
CA PHE A 206 6.22 -1.09 12.54
C PHE A 206 5.87 -1.68 13.91
N PRO A 207 6.17 -2.96 14.18
CA PRO A 207 5.91 -3.57 15.49
C PRO A 207 6.91 -3.08 16.55
N ALA A 208 6.88 -1.76 16.82
CA ALA A 208 7.80 -1.06 17.70
C ALA A 208 7.16 0.22 18.26
N PRO A 209 7.70 0.83 19.31
CA PRO A 209 7.31 2.17 19.75
C PRO A 209 7.49 3.19 18.64
N VAL A 210 6.38 3.89 18.28
CA VAL A 210 6.37 4.96 17.27
C VAL A 210 6.20 6.30 17.95
N ARG A 211 7.02 7.28 17.57
CA ARG A 211 6.96 8.68 18.07
C ARG A 211 6.80 9.64 16.89
N PHE A 212 6.04 10.69 17.09
CA PHE A 212 5.83 11.78 16.13
C PHE A 212 6.41 13.09 16.66
N GLY A 213 6.59 14.07 15.78
CA GLY A 213 7.12 15.39 16.13
C GLY A 213 8.60 15.36 16.54
N VAL A 214 9.39 14.36 16.08
CA VAL A 214 10.83 14.32 16.31
C VAL A 214 11.59 15.12 15.25
N MET A 215 12.81 15.52 15.52
CA MET A 215 13.61 16.38 14.65
C MET A 215 13.87 15.75 13.24
N SER A 216 14.11 14.44 13.18
CA SER A 216 14.35 13.70 11.94
C SER A 216 13.57 12.38 11.93
N SER A 217 13.01 11.98 10.78
CA SER A 217 12.40 10.66 10.66
C SER A 217 13.47 9.58 10.68
N ARG A 218 13.28 8.57 11.53
CA ARG A 218 14.33 7.59 11.84
C ARG A 218 13.78 6.23 12.23
N ILE A 219 14.54 5.20 11.95
CA ILE A 219 14.34 3.84 12.42
C ILE A 219 15.59 3.36 13.14
N ALA A 220 15.40 2.73 14.29
CA ALA A 220 16.47 2.26 15.15
C ALA A 220 16.38 0.76 15.36
N PHE A 221 17.54 0.13 15.39
CA PHE A 221 17.73 -1.30 15.61
C PHE A 221 18.72 -1.51 16.76
N ASP A 222 18.74 -2.71 17.32
CA ASP A 222 19.83 -3.13 18.20
C ASP A 222 21.17 -3.11 17.45
N GLY A 223 22.23 -2.60 18.08
CA GLY A 223 23.56 -2.48 17.47
C GLY A 223 24.20 -3.83 17.13
N GLU A 224 23.83 -4.92 17.84
CA GLU A 224 24.29 -6.28 17.51
C GLU A 224 23.83 -6.71 16.12
N LEU A 225 22.67 -6.24 15.66
CA LEU A 225 22.22 -6.43 14.27
C LEU A 225 23.30 -6.03 13.26
N GLY A 226 24.00 -4.94 13.53
CA GLY A 226 25.05 -4.43 12.65
C GLY A 226 26.20 -5.39 12.41
N ARG A 227 26.40 -6.40 13.27
CA ARG A 227 27.46 -7.43 13.18
C ARG A 227 27.02 -8.66 12.42
N ILE A 228 25.74 -8.87 12.21
CA ILE A 228 25.19 -10.03 11.49
C ILE A 228 25.67 -9.99 10.05
N ARG A 229 26.05 -11.15 9.51
CA ARG A 229 26.36 -11.33 8.10
C ARG A 229 25.06 -11.55 7.31
N PRO A 230 24.88 -10.87 6.17
CA PRO A 230 23.77 -11.17 5.26
C PRO A 230 23.79 -12.64 4.83
N ASP A 231 22.60 -13.26 4.77
CA ASP A 231 22.42 -14.64 4.33
C ASP A 231 21.53 -14.69 3.09
N ARG A 232 22.00 -14.06 1.99
CA ARG A 232 21.29 -14.03 0.71
C ARG A 232 22.23 -14.32 -0.45
N LYS A 233 21.68 -14.98 -1.47
CA LYS A 233 22.39 -15.33 -2.70
C LYS A 233 21.86 -14.51 -3.87
N ALA A 234 22.64 -14.42 -4.94
CA ALA A 234 22.23 -13.71 -6.16
C ALA A 234 20.88 -14.21 -6.74
N ALA A 235 20.58 -15.51 -6.58
CA ALA A 235 19.29 -16.09 -7.00
C ALA A 235 18.08 -15.51 -6.24
N ASP A 236 18.27 -15.14 -4.97
CA ASP A 236 17.17 -14.63 -4.10
C ASP A 236 16.72 -13.22 -4.52
N VAL A 237 17.61 -12.46 -5.18
CA VAL A 237 17.32 -11.09 -5.64
C VAL A 237 16.13 -11.06 -6.60
N ARG A 238 16.09 -12.01 -7.56
CA ARG A 238 14.98 -12.06 -8.52
C ARG A 238 13.64 -12.28 -7.82
N GLN A 239 13.58 -13.21 -6.88
CA GLN A 239 12.37 -13.51 -6.15
C GLN A 239 11.91 -12.31 -5.30
N PHE A 240 12.84 -11.65 -4.59
CA PHE A 240 12.54 -10.45 -3.82
C PHE A 240 11.97 -9.33 -4.69
N LEU A 241 12.57 -9.07 -5.86
CA LEU A 241 12.13 -8.02 -6.78
C LEU A 241 10.76 -8.32 -7.41
N VAL A 242 10.47 -9.58 -7.76
CA VAL A 242 9.16 -9.99 -8.29
C VAL A 242 8.06 -9.81 -7.24
N ARG A 243 8.36 -10.05 -5.97
CA ARG A 243 7.41 -9.92 -4.86
C ARG A 243 7.34 -8.51 -4.27
N ALA A 244 8.25 -7.62 -4.67
CA ALA A 244 8.20 -6.22 -4.26
C ALA A 244 6.90 -5.54 -4.73
N PRO A 245 6.30 -4.66 -3.95
CA PRO A 245 6.73 -4.16 -2.64
C PRO A 245 6.24 -5.01 -1.45
N ARG A 246 5.51 -6.10 -1.68
CA ARG A 246 4.91 -6.94 -0.62
C ARG A 246 5.92 -7.33 0.45
N ASP A 247 7.08 -7.90 0.04
CA ASP A 247 8.05 -8.49 0.96
C ASP A 247 8.78 -7.46 1.83
N TRP A 248 8.78 -6.18 1.47
CA TRP A 248 9.43 -5.15 2.26
C TRP A 248 8.45 -4.18 2.94
N ILE A 249 7.23 -3.97 2.40
CA ILE A 249 6.20 -3.20 3.12
C ILE A 249 5.63 -4.02 4.28
N PHE A 250 5.44 -5.32 4.07
CA PHE A 250 4.79 -6.21 5.03
C PHE A 250 5.77 -7.25 5.59
N THR A 251 6.85 -6.78 6.23
CA THR A 251 7.94 -7.60 6.78
C THR A 251 7.50 -8.56 7.87
N SER A 252 6.45 -8.23 8.60
CA SER A 252 5.82 -9.08 9.63
C SER A 252 5.33 -10.45 9.08
N TYR A 253 5.57 -10.69 7.81
CA TYR A 253 5.16 -11.89 7.12
C TYR A 253 5.85 -13.17 7.61
N HIS A 254 7.05 -13.07 8.20
CA HIS A 254 7.82 -14.25 8.61
C HIS A 254 7.71 -14.58 10.10
N GLU A 255 7.56 -13.59 10.98
CA GLU A 255 7.41 -13.85 12.43
C GLU A 255 5.95 -14.07 12.85
N HIS A 256 4.99 -13.54 12.11
CA HIS A 256 3.60 -13.97 12.22
C HIS A 256 3.34 -15.31 11.49
N ALA A 257 4.38 -16.16 11.40
CA ALA A 257 4.24 -17.47 10.77
C ALA A 257 3.05 -18.26 11.34
N ILE A 258 2.81 -18.13 12.65
CA ILE A 258 1.68 -18.81 13.28
C ILE A 258 0.32 -18.19 12.89
N ARG A 259 0.22 -16.87 12.84
CA ARG A 259 -0.98 -16.17 12.35
C ARG A 259 -1.28 -16.54 10.90
N LEU A 260 -0.26 -16.55 10.04
CA LEU A 260 -0.40 -16.86 8.62
C LEU A 260 -0.76 -18.32 8.38
N GLN A 261 -0.14 -19.24 9.12
CA GLN A 261 -0.47 -20.64 9.07
C GLN A 261 -1.90 -20.88 9.54
N VAL A 262 -2.32 -20.30 10.66
CA VAL A 262 -3.71 -20.34 11.15
C VAL A 262 -4.67 -19.79 10.11
N ARG A 263 -4.38 -18.59 9.59
CA ARG A 263 -5.23 -17.94 8.59
C ARG A 263 -5.29 -18.73 7.27
N GLY A 264 -4.16 -19.28 6.80
CA GLY A 264 -4.12 -20.14 5.63
C GLY A 264 -4.98 -21.39 5.79
N LEU A 265 -4.92 -22.03 6.95
CA LEU A 265 -5.76 -23.18 7.28
C LEU A 265 -7.25 -22.81 7.36
N LEU A 266 -7.58 -21.64 7.95
CA LEU A 266 -8.95 -21.13 8.02
C LEU A 266 -9.47 -20.67 6.65
N ASN A 267 -8.62 -20.14 5.79
CA ASN A 267 -9.03 -19.73 4.42
C ASN A 267 -9.39 -20.95 3.55
N ALA A 268 -8.75 -22.10 3.78
CA ALA A 268 -9.10 -23.33 3.12
C ALA A 268 -10.43 -23.93 3.66
N ASP A 269 -10.77 -23.62 4.90
CA ASP A 269 -12.01 -24.06 5.55
C ASP A 269 -12.26 -23.22 6.81
N LEU A 270 -13.25 -22.33 6.72
CA LEU A 270 -13.64 -21.39 7.79
C LEU A 270 -14.25 -22.04 9.02
N GLU A 271 -14.77 -23.26 8.88
CA GLU A 271 -15.42 -23.96 9.99
C GLU A 271 -14.42 -24.63 10.94
N ARG A 272 -13.15 -24.75 10.53
CA ARG A 272 -12.12 -25.39 11.38
C ARG A 272 -12.09 -24.80 12.77
N THR A 273 -12.01 -25.74 13.71
CA THR A 273 -11.85 -25.47 15.13
C THR A 273 -10.39 -25.17 15.49
N LEU A 274 -10.20 -24.62 16.68
CA LEU A 274 -8.85 -24.39 17.22
C LEU A 274 -8.05 -25.71 17.31
N ASP A 275 -8.70 -26.81 17.69
CA ASP A 275 -8.03 -28.12 17.86
C ASP A 275 -7.60 -28.71 16.52
N GLU A 276 -8.43 -28.61 15.49
CA GLU A 276 -8.09 -29.06 14.14
C GLU A 276 -6.94 -28.23 13.54
N VAL A 277 -6.95 -26.91 13.73
CA VAL A 277 -5.88 -26.06 13.26
C VAL A 277 -4.58 -26.33 14.01
N SER A 278 -4.64 -26.49 15.34
CA SER A 278 -3.45 -26.80 16.14
C SER A 278 -2.86 -28.17 15.80
N GLY A 279 -3.71 -29.19 15.56
CA GLY A 279 -3.28 -30.49 15.11
C GLY A 279 -2.55 -30.44 13.75
N ARG A 280 -3.05 -29.69 12.79
CA ARG A 280 -2.38 -29.46 11.47
C ARG A 280 -1.05 -28.71 11.59
N LEU A 281 -0.89 -27.91 12.62
CA LEU A 281 0.35 -27.20 12.93
C LEU A 281 1.30 -28.01 13.83
N HIS A 282 0.96 -29.28 14.10
CA HIS A 282 1.74 -30.19 14.95
C HIS A 282 2.01 -29.60 16.35
N MET A 283 1.02 -28.95 16.95
CA MET A 283 1.12 -28.40 18.30
C MET A 283 -0.20 -28.56 19.07
N SER A 284 -0.15 -28.44 20.39
CA SER A 284 -1.37 -28.43 21.19
C SER A 284 -2.10 -27.08 21.09
N SER A 285 -3.43 -27.09 21.27
CA SER A 285 -4.27 -25.89 21.29
C SER A 285 -3.80 -24.87 22.32
N ARG A 286 -3.29 -25.32 23.48
CA ARG A 286 -2.68 -24.49 24.52
C ARG A 286 -1.40 -23.78 23.99
N THR A 287 -0.58 -24.50 23.24
CA THR A 287 0.64 -23.94 22.65
C THR A 287 0.29 -22.91 21.58
N LEU A 288 -0.71 -23.20 20.74
CA LEU A 288 -1.19 -22.27 19.73
C LEU A 288 -1.74 -20.98 20.37
N ILE A 289 -2.63 -21.09 21.38
CA ILE A 289 -3.17 -19.94 22.10
C ILE A 289 -2.05 -19.10 22.71
N ARG A 290 -1.06 -19.74 23.38
CA ARG A 290 0.05 -19.03 23.99
C ARG A 290 0.88 -18.25 22.96
N ARG A 291 1.17 -18.85 21.79
CA ARG A 291 1.90 -18.18 20.71
C ARG A 291 1.11 -17.03 20.11
N LEU A 292 -0.18 -17.22 19.81
CA LEU A 292 -1.05 -16.16 19.32
C LEU A 292 -1.15 -15.01 20.33
N LYS A 293 -1.29 -15.32 21.63
CA LYS A 293 -1.35 -14.31 22.69
C LYS A 293 -0.03 -13.53 22.83
N ALA A 294 1.10 -14.17 22.63
CA ALA A 294 2.42 -13.51 22.62
C ALA A 294 2.53 -12.48 21.47
N GLU A 295 1.80 -12.71 20.38
CA GLU A 295 1.70 -11.78 19.25
C GLU A 295 0.52 -10.78 19.40
N GLY A 296 -0.16 -10.72 20.56
CA GLY A 296 -1.33 -9.88 20.78
C GLY A 296 -2.59 -10.33 20.05
N LEU A 297 -2.64 -11.58 19.58
CA LEU A 297 -3.69 -12.12 18.72
C LEU A 297 -4.55 -13.16 19.47
N SER A 298 -5.75 -13.38 18.93
CA SER A 298 -6.61 -14.50 19.30
C SER A 298 -7.02 -15.30 18.05
N PHE A 299 -7.25 -16.59 18.22
CA PHE A 299 -7.76 -17.44 17.13
C PHE A 299 -9.07 -16.91 16.55
N GLN A 300 -10.00 -16.49 17.42
CA GLN A 300 -11.26 -15.90 17.00
C GLN A 300 -11.06 -14.58 16.26
N GLY A 301 -10.14 -13.72 16.71
CA GLY A 301 -9.81 -12.48 16.04
C GLY A 301 -9.30 -12.70 14.61
N ILE A 302 -8.44 -13.70 14.40
CA ILE A 302 -7.96 -14.07 13.06
C ILE A 302 -9.12 -14.58 12.19
N LYS A 303 -10.03 -15.39 12.75
CA LYS A 303 -11.21 -15.90 12.05
C LYS A 303 -12.16 -14.79 11.66
N ASP A 304 -12.38 -13.82 12.53
CA ASP A 304 -13.25 -12.65 12.29
C ASP A 304 -12.64 -11.69 11.26
N GLU A 305 -11.34 -11.46 11.31
CA GLU A 305 -10.63 -10.70 10.26
C GLU A 305 -10.80 -11.36 8.88
N LEU A 306 -10.62 -12.67 8.80
CA LEU A 306 -10.77 -13.41 7.55
C LEU A 306 -12.20 -13.35 7.03
N ARG A 307 -13.20 -13.55 7.91
CA ARG A 307 -14.62 -13.43 7.56
C ARG A 307 -14.97 -12.05 7.02
N ARG A 308 -14.46 -11.00 7.66
CA ARG A 308 -14.66 -9.61 7.20
C ARG A 308 -14.12 -9.42 5.80
N ASP A 309 -12.91 -9.89 5.55
CA ASP A 309 -12.20 -9.67 4.29
C ASP A 309 -12.88 -10.42 3.12
N LEU A 310 -13.30 -11.66 3.36
CA LEU A 310 -14.07 -12.43 2.39
C LEU A 310 -15.45 -11.78 2.14
N ALA A 311 -16.12 -11.30 3.20
CA ALA A 311 -17.37 -10.56 3.05
C ALA A 311 -17.23 -9.34 2.15
N ILE A 312 -16.17 -8.55 2.36
CA ILE A 312 -15.88 -7.38 1.53
C ILE A 312 -15.65 -7.79 0.08
N GLN A 313 -14.89 -8.85 -0.16
CA GLN A 313 -14.62 -9.36 -1.50
C GLN A 313 -15.91 -9.76 -2.24
N ASP A 314 -16.81 -10.50 -1.58
CA ASP A 314 -18.06 -10.94 -2.19
C ASP A 314 -19.07 -9.80 -2.36
N LEU A 315 -19.10 -8.82 -1.45
CA LEU A 315 -19.91 -7.63 -1.57
C LEU A 315 -19.49 -6.73 -2.74
N VAL A 316 -18.19 -6.66 -3.03
CA VAL A 316 -17.63 -5.89 -4.17
C VAL A 316 -17.92 -6.58 -5.50
N ARG A 317 -17.84 -7.91 -5.57
CA ARG A 317 -18.21 -8.68 -6.77
C ARG A 317 -19.68 -8.56 -7.17
N GLY A 318 -20.56 -8.21 -6.24
CA GLY A 318 -21.84 -7.55 -6.53
C GLY A 318 -23.07 -8.46 -6.62
N ASP A 319 -22.99 -9.72 -6.98
CA ASP A 319 -24.18 -10.50 -7.40
C ASP A 319 -24.64 -11.56 -6.40
N VAL A 320 -23.81 -11.91 -5.43
CA VAL A 320 -24.15 -12.95 -4.44
C VAL A 320 -25.15 -12.39 -3.42
N PRO A 321 -26.30 -13.07 -3.15
CA PRO A 321 -27.23 -12.66 -2.10
C PRO A 321 -26.59 -12.54 -0.73
N LEU A 322 -26.99 -11.53 0.07
CA LEU A 322 -26.42 -11.31 1.42
C LEU A 322 -26.59 -12.53 2.34
N ALA A 323 -27.66 -13.27 2.16
CA ALA A 323 -27.92 -14.50 2.91
C ALA A 323 -26.88 -15.59 2.56
N GLU A 324 -26.58 -15.77 1.28
CA GLU A 324 -25.58 -16.73 0.82
C GLU A 324 -24.18 -16.37 1.33
N ILE A 325 -23.80 -15.08 1.24
CA ILE A 325 -22.53 -14.61 1.84
C ILE A 325 -22.47 -14.93 3.33
N SER A 326 -23.57 -14.67 4.06
CA SER A 326 -23.65 -14.98 5.49
C SER A 326 -23.35 -16.44 5.79
N PHE A 327 -24.00 -17.36 5.09
CA PHE A 327 -23.83 -18.80 5.31
C PHE A 327 -22.46 -19.29 4.81
N ALA A 328 -21.97 -18.81 3.68
CA ALA A 328 -20.63 -19.13 3.16
C ALA A 328 -19.50 -18.71 4.14
N LEU A 329 -19.74 -17.67 4.93
CA LEU A 329 -18.82 -17.20 5.97
C LEU A 329 -19.01 -17.90 7.32
N GLY A 330 -19.89 -18.91 7.40
CA GLY A 330 -20.15 -19.69 8.62
C GLY A 330 -20.92 -18.94 9.69
N PHE A 331 -21.81 -18.03 9.32
CA PHE A 331 -22.74 -17.41 10.27
C PHE A 331 -24.04 -18.18 10.36
N SER A 332 -24.55 -18.33 11.57
CA SER A 332 -25.81 -19.04 11.82
C SER A 332 -27.04 -18.34 11.24
N SER A 333 -26.95 -17.03 10.97
CA SER A 333 -28.02 -16.29 10.32
C SER A 333 -27.52 -14.97 9.72
N PRO A 334 -28.21 -14.42 8.71
CA PRO A 334 -27.91 -13.11 8.14
C PRO A 334 -27.91 -11.97 9.18
N ALA A 335 -28.74 -12.07 10.22
CA ALA A 335 -28.80 -11.05 11.26
C ALA A 335 -27.50 -10.99 12.09
N VAL A 336 -26.90 -12.15 12.39
CA VAL A 336 -25.61 -12.23 13.09
C VAL A 336 -24.51 -11.66 12.20
N PHE A 337 -24.48 -12.03 10.93
CA PHE A 337 -23.55 -11.47 9.95
C PHE A 337 -23.67 -9.94 9.84
N HIS A 338 -24.88 -9.39 9.73
CA HIS A 338 -25.10 -7.95 9.66
C HIS A 338 -24.52 -7.20 10.86
N ARG A 339 -24.72 -7.73 12.09
CA ARG A 339 -24.15 -7.12 13.31
C ARG A 339 -22.63 -7.18 13.31
N ALA A 340 -22.05 -8.34 12.99
CA ALA A 340 -20.61 -8.54 12.92
C ALA A 340 -19.97 -7.62 11.87
N PHE A 341 -20.53 -7.58 10.67
CA PHE A 341 -20.03 -6.74 9.57
C PHE A 341 -20.10 -5.24 9.89
N ARG A 342 -21.23 -4.81 10.52
CA ARG A 342 -21.36 -3.43 10.99
C ARG A 342 -20.35 -3.10 12.09
N HIS A 343 -20.06 -4.02 12.97
CA HIS A 343 -19.02 -3.85 13.99
C HIS A 343 -17.62 -3.70 13.35
N TRP A 344 -17.31 -4.49 12.34
CA TRP A 344 -16.02 -4.47 11.66
C TRP A 344 -15.78 -3.26 10.74
N THR A 345 -16.85 -2.76 10.10
CA THR A 345 -16.75 -1.78 9.00
C THR A 345 -17.47 -0.46 9.27
N GLY A 346 -18.22 -0.37 10.36
CA GLY A 346 -19.09 0.77 10.66
C GLY A 346 -20.40 0.82 9.84
N MET A 347 -20.58 -0.09 8.85
CA MET A 347 -21.73 -0.08 7.93
C MET A 347 -22.39 -1.45 7.81
N THR A 348 -23.68 -1.47 7.46
CA THR A 348 -24.35 -2.73 7.13
C THR A 348 -23.88 -3.27 5.76
N PRO A 349 -23.89 -4.60 5.55
CA PRO A 349 -23.48 -5.20 4.27
C PRO A 349 -24.24 -4.64 3.06
N GLY A 350 -25.56 -4.43 3.21
CA GLY A 350 -26.40 -3.87 2.15
C GLY A 350 -26.03 -2.42 1.79
N ARG A 351 -25.76 -1.57 2.78
CA ARG A 351 -25.26 -0.20 2.55
C ARG A 351 -23.86 -0.22 1.93
N TYR A 352 -23.02 -1.15 2.35
CA TYR A 352 -21.69 -1.32 1.79
C TYR A 352 -21.77 -1.70 0.30
N ARG A 353 -22.61 -2.69 -0.05
CA ARG A 353 -22.86 -3.10 -1.44
C ARG A 353 -23.48 -2.00 -2.30
N ALA A 354 -24.56 -1.34 -1.79
CA ALA A 354 -25.23 -0.27 -2.53
C ALA A 354 -24.29 0.88 -2.84
N ALA A 355 -23.40 1.16 -1.91
CA ALA A 355 -22.35 2.13 -2.09
C ALA A 355 -21.36 1.74 -3.19
N GLN A 356 -21.06 0.45 -3.35
CA GLN A 356 -20.23 -0.05 -4.44
C GLN A 356 -20.97 0.01 -5.80
N ARG A 357 -22.25 -0.37 -5.83
CA ARG A 357 -23.07 -0.38 -7.06
C ARG A 357 -23.46 1.01 -7.56
N GLY A 358 -23.85 1.93 -6.67
CA GLY A 358 -24.17 3.31 -7.05
C GLY A 358 -23.01 4.03 -7.74
N LEU A 359 -21.81 3.51 -7.60
CA LEU A 359 -20.60 4.00 -8.20
C LEU A 359 -20.31 3.39 -9.59
N LEU A 360 -20.69 2.14 -9.81
CA LEU A 360 -20.62 1.50 -11.12
C LEU A 360 -21.69 2.04 -12.10
N SER A 361 -22.87 2.41 -11.57
CA SER A 361 -23.98 2.97 -12.37
C SER A 361 -23.75 4.43 -12.76
N GLY A 362 -23.05 5.21 -11.96
CA GLY A 362 -22.69 6.61 -12.27
C GLY A 362 -21.66 6.74 -13.39
N VAL A 363 -20.83 5.73 -13.58
CA VAL A 363 -19.84 5.68 -14.67
C VAL A 363 -20.48 5.27 -16.01
N ALA A 364 -21.53 4.46 -15.97
CA ALA A 364 -22.25 4.03 -17.18
C ALA A 364 -23.22 5.09 -17.74
N ALA A 365 -23.59 6.10 -16.94
CA ALA A 365 -24.56 7.15 -17.34
C ALA A 365 -23.91 8.40 -17.95
N SER A 366 -22.59 8.50 -17.98
CA SER A 366 -21.84 9.57 -18.66
C SER A 366 -21.28 9.07 -20.01
N GLY A 367 -22.17 8.60 -20.89
CA GLY A 367 -21.89 8.48 -22.31
C GLY A 367 -21.63 9.86 -22.94
N PRO A 368 -20.89 9.94 -24.05
CA PRO A 368 -20.53 11.22 -24.65
C PRO A 368 -21.81 11.95 -25.06
N MET A 369 -21.97 13.15 -24.51
CA MET A 369 -22.99 14.10 -24.92
C MET A 369 -22.74 14.46 -26.38
N ALA A 370 -23.70 14.15 -27.25
CA ALA A 370 -23.68 14.54 -28.65
C ALA A 370 -23.64 16.08 -28.74
N PRO A 371 -22.92 16.67 -29.70
CA PRO A 371 -22.90 18.11 -29.85
C PRO A 371 -24.30 18.59 -30.28
N ASP A 372 -24.83 19.57 -29.55
CA ASP A 372 -26.08 20.25 -29.86
C ASP A 372 -26.08 20.77 -31.28
N SER A 373 -27.10 20.31 -32.06
CA SER A 373 -27.45 20.84 -33.36
C SER A 373 -27.86 22.29 -33.23
N VAL A 374 -27.10 23.17 -33.86
CA VAL A 374 -27.42 24.58 -34.02
C VAL A 374 -28.57 24.69 -35.02
N ASP A 375 -29.76 25.09 -34.56
CA ASP A 375 -30.86 25.52 -35.41
C ASP A 375 -30.57 26.88 -36.05
N PRO A 376 -30.85 27.08 -37.35
CA PRO A 376 -30.65 28.37 -38.04
C PRO A 376 -31.81 29.34 -37.76
N VAL A 377 -31.51 30.44 -37.08
CA VAL A 377 -32.44 31.54 -36.93
C VAL A 377 -32.46 32.38 -38.23
N SER A 378 -33.61 32.37 -38.89
CA SER A 378 -33.99 33.20 -40.04
C SER A 378 -34.02 34.69 -39.65
N GLY A 379 -33.58 35.52 -40.66
CA GLY A 379 -33.33 36.94 -40.56
C GLY A 379 -34.56 37.84 -40.37
N ARG A 380 -34.26 39.09 -40.10
CA ARG A 380 -34.74 40.31 -40.78
C ARG A 380 -34.36 41.56 -40.01
N ASP A 381 -33.77 42.45 -40.79
CA ASP A 381 -33.94 43.87 -41.04
C ASP A 381 -33.31 44.93 -40.13
N ALA A 382 -32.38 45.57 -40.77
CA ALA A 382 -32.25 47.03 -41.05
C ALA A 382 -32.19 48.02 -39.88
N THR A 383 -31.06 48.71 -39.74
CA THR A 383 -30.85 50.13 -40.09
C THR A 383 -29.51 50.62 -39.53
N ALA A 384 -28.72 51.25 -40.39
CA ALA A 384 -27.53 52.05 -40.09
C ALA A 384 -27.87 53.54 -40.18
N PRO A 385 -26.90 54.46 -40.06
CA PRO A 385 -26.02 54.94 -38.98
C PRO A 385 -26.36 56.43 -38.61
N PRO A 386 -25.56 57.36 -38.13
CA PRO A 386 -24.12 57.66 -38.25
C PRO A 386 -23.43 58.40 -37.05
N GLY A 387 -22.14 58.68 -37.24
CA GLY A 387 -21.38 59.79 -36.66
C GLY A 387 -20.29 59.40 -35.69
N ALA A 388 -19.07 59.45 -35.93
CA ALA A 388 -18.05 60.43 -36.31
C ALA A 388 -17.24 60.94 -35.11
N GLU A 389 -15.91 60.99 -35.32
CA GLU A 389 -14.88 61.84 -34.68
C GLU A 389 -14.42 61.43 -33.27
N GLY A 390 -13.19 61.37 -32.88
CA GLY A 390 -11.93 61.81 -33.48
C GLY A 390 -10.78 61.54 -32.51
N LEU A 391 -9.66 61.30 -33.10
CA LEU A 391 -8.33 61.85 -32.85
C LEU A 391 -7.60 61.80 -31.53
N THR A 392 -6.41 61.21 -31.66
CA THR A 392 -5.05 61.65 -31.21
C THR A 392 -4.58 61.06 -29.90
N ASP A 393 -3.53 60.33 -29.92
CA ASP A 393 -2.09 60.52 -30.11
C ASP A 393 -1.30 60.46 -28.80
N ALA A 394 -0.18 59.77 -28.86
CA ALA A 394 1.03 59.91 -28.07
C ALA A 394 1.47 58.76 -27.18
N ALA A 395 2.36 57.93 -27.70
CA ALA A 395 3.52 57.43 -26.97
C ALA A 395 4.57 58.58 -26.84
N PRO A 396 5.71 58.44 -26.18
CA PRO A 396 6.36 57.32 -25.51
C PRO A 396 7.05 57.70 -24.17
N ARG A 397 7.42 56.74 -23.34
CA ARG A 397 8.82 56.54 -22.85
C ARG A 397 8.90 55.23 -22.08
#